data_3b28aa4e40e025ec5cb093dc151a1ac5
#
_entry.id   3b28aa4e40e025ec5cb093dc151a1ac5
#
_cell.length_a   1.000
_cell.length_b   1.000
_cell.length_c   1.000
_cell.angle_alpha   90.00
_cell.angle_beta   90.00
_cell.angle_gamma   90.00
#
_symmetry.space_group_name_H-M   'P 1'
#
loop_
_entity.id
_entity.type
_entity.pdbx_description
1 polymer ?
#
loop_
_entity_poly.entity_id
_entity_poly.type
_entity_poly.pdbx_seq_one_letter_code
_entity_poly.pdbx_strand_id
1 'polypeptide(L)'
;RELHKLNKSCRALLKTSSLLHDIGITINYYSHARHSAYMILNAKLFGLTHEEQMLCAVVAGWHNGISKGYFKEHVYRTLLDEKDWVTAERMALILALAESLDYSESNKVRSVLPKSESHKAILEINCEGNASIELYQLETYKSWFAKLFGKPLEIVIK
;
A
#
# COMPACT_ATOMS: atom_id res chain seq x y z
N ARG A 1 4.89 12.57 8.47
CA ARG A 1 6.23 11.95 8.57
C ARG A 1 6.50 11.30 9.92
N GLU A 2 6.01 11.87 11.01
CA GLU A 2 6.19 11.32 12.35
C GLU A 2 5.58 9.93 12.53
N LEU A 3 4.44 9.66 11.88
CA LEU A 3 3.73 8.40 11.99
C LEU A 3 4.38 7.30 11.13
N HIS A 4 4.55 7.53 9.83
CA HIS A 4 5.00 6.48 8.92
C HIS A 4 6.52 6.28 8.88
N LYS A 5 7.30 7.26 9.35
CA LYS A 5 8.79 7.26 9.42
C LYS A 5 9.50 6.92 8.09
N LEU A 6 8.81 7.10 6.97
CA LEU A 6 9.37 6.88 5.63
C LEU A 6 10.22 8.08 5.21
N ASN A 7 11.35 7.82 4.58
CA ASN A 7 12.24 8.84 4.03
C ASN A 7 11.71 9.42 2.70
N LYS A 8 12.43 10.40 2.13
CA LYS A 8 12.00 11.05 0.89
C LYS A 8 12.05 10.11 -0.33
N SER A 9 13.02 9.17 -0.38
CA SER A 9 13.15 8.22 -1.50
C SER A 9 11.97 7.27 -1.58
N CYS A 10 11.39 6.86 -0.44
CA CYS A 10 10.20 6.02 -0.40
C CYS A 10 9.01 6.62 -1.17
N ARG A 11 8.94 7.95 -1.31
CA ARG A 11 7.86 8.58 -2.09
C ARG A 11 7.92 8.22 -3.57
N ALA A 12 9.11 8.18 -4.15
CA ALA A 12 9.29 7.79 -5.55
C ALA A 12 8.94 6.31 -5.74
N LEU A 13 9.44 5.46 -4.84
CA LEU A 13 9.17 4.01 -4.86
C LEU A 13 7.68 3.71 -4.67
N LEU A 14 7.01 4.39 -3.73
CA LEU A 14 5.57 4.25 -3.53
C LEU A 14 4.78 4.68 -4.77
N LYS A 15 5.19 5.78 -5.43
CA LYS A 15 4.58 6.20 -6.70
C LYS A 15 4.79 5.16 -7.80
N THR A 16 5.98 4.60 -7.93
CA THR A 16 6.25 3.51 -8.89
C THR A 16 5.40 2.29 -8.59
N SER A 17 5.32 1.88 -7.32
CA SER A 17 4.49 0.76 -6.90
C SER A 17 3.01 1.01 -7.19
N SER A 18 2.50 2.23 -6.93
CA SER A 18 1.10 2.58 -7.18
C SER A 18 0.74 2.62 -8.67
N LEU A 19 1.69 2.88 -9.56
CA LEU A 19 1.47 2.80 -11.01
C LEU A 19 1.47 1.37 -11.54
N LEU A 20 2.11 0.46 -10.82
CA LEU A 20 2.35 -0.92 -11.29
C LEU A 20 1.59 -1.97 -10.47
N HIS A 21 0.87 -1.59 -9.39
CA HIS A 21 0.28 -2.55 -8.46
C HIS A 21 -0.73 -3.51 -9.10
N ASP A 22 -1.44 -3.04 -10.13
CA ASP A 22 -2.49 -3.78 -10.83
C ASP A 22 -2.09 -4.30 -12.21
N ILE A 23 -0.83 -4.13 -12.64
CA ILE A 23 -0.37 -4.62 -13.95
C ILE A 23 -0.60 -6.13 -14.12
N GLY A 24 -0.65 -6.89 -13.02
CA GLY A 24 -0.91 -8.31 -12.99
C GLY A 24 -2.31 -8.72 -13.41
N ILE A 25 -3.28 -7.79 -13.44
CA ILE A 25 -4.63 -8.03 -13.97
C ILE A 25 -4.57 -8.47 -15.43
N THR A 26 -3.56 -8.02 -16.17
CA THR A 26 -3.33 -8.43 -17.57
C THR A 26 -3.04 -9.93 -17.71
N ILE A 27 -2.56 -10.60 -16.64
CA ILE A 27 -2.36 -12.04 -16.60
C ILE A 27 -3.65 -12.71 -16.10
N ASN A 28 -4.12 -12.29 -14.91
CA ASN A 28 -5.35 -12.80 -14.32
C ASN A 28 -5.81 -11.85 -13.20
N TYR A 29 -7.11 -11.60 -13.13
CA TYR A 29 -7.71 -10.82 -12.04
C TYR A 29 -7.47 -11.47 -10.67
N TYR A 30 -7.66 -12.81 -10.60
CA TYR A 30 -7.39 -13.55 -9.36
C TYR A 30 -5.89 -13.57 -9.06
N SER A 31 -5.54 -13.18 -7.82
CA SER A 31 -4.15 -13.06 -7.37
C SER A 31 -3.32 -12.04 -8.16
N HIS A 32 -3.95 -11.01 -8.75
CA HIS A 32 -3.28 -9.99 -9.56
C HIS A 32 -2.11 -9.32 -8.83
N ALA A 33 -2.22 -9.08 -7.52
CA ALA A 33 -1.13 -8.55 -6.72
C ALA A 33 0.15 -9.39 -6.82
N ARG A 34 0.01 -10.73 -6.78
CA ARG A 34 1.14 -11.65 -6.96
C ARG A 34 1.66 -11.62 -8.40
N HIS A 35 0.77 -11.52 -9.38
CA HIS A 35 1.16 -11.38 -10.78
C HIS A 35 1.87 -10.05 -11.02
N SER A 36 1.41 -8.95 -10.42
CA SER A 36 2.08 -7.65 -10.48
C SER A 36 3.49 -7.73 -9.90
N ALA A 37 3.64 -8.34 -8.72
CA ALA A 37 4.96 -8.56 -8.12
C ALA A 37 5.89 -9.34 -9.04
N TYR A 38 5.41 -10.42 -9.64
CA TYR A 38 6.16 -11.23 -10.61
C TYR A 38 6.59 -10.39 -11.82
N MET A 39 5.68 -9.62 -12.39
CA MET A 39 5.97 -8.78 -13.56
C MET A 39 7.00 -7.69 -13.22
N ILE A 40 6.87 -7.03 -12.06
CA ILE A 40 7.81 -6.01 -11.60
C ILE A 40 9.19 -6.62 -11.43
N LEU A 41 9.32 -7.80 -10.80
CA LEU A 41 10.60 -8.46 -10.55
C LEU A 41 11.33 -8.87 -11.83
N ASN A 42 10.60 -9.19 -12.89
CA ASN A 42 11.17 -9.67 -14.14
C ASN A 42 11.23 -8.59 -15.25
N ALA A 43 10.72 -7.39 -14.97
CA ALA A 43 10.78 -6.26 -15.90
C ALA A 43 12.16 -5.59 -15.90
N LYS A 44 12.52 -4.97 -17.02
CA LYS A 44 13.67 -4.06 -17.10
C LYS A 44 13.22 -2.65 -16.69
N LEU A 45 13.22 -2.36 -15.40
CA LEU A 45 12.87 -1.05 -14.87
C LEU A 45 14.13 -0.20 -14.73
N PHE A 46 14.41 0.60 -15.77
CA PHE A 46 15.55 1.51 -15.74
C PHE A 46 15.35 2.61 -14.68
N GLY A 47 16.42 2.94 -13.96
CA GLY A 47 16.39 3.97 -12.91
C GLY A 47 16.09 3.45 -11.51
N LEU A 48 15.84 2.15 -11.33
CA LEU A 48 15.77 1.48 -10.04
C LEU A 48 16.97 0.55 -9.85
N THR A 49 17.47 0.46 -8.62
CA THR A 49 18.36 -0.62 -8.21
C THR A 49 17.57 -1.93 -8.07
N HIS A 50 18.26 -3.07 -8.00
CA HIS A 50 17.58 -4.35 -7.77
C HIS A 50 16.84 -4.41 -6.43
N GLU A 51 17.39 -3.77 -5.39
CA GLU A 51 16.78 -3.61 -4.09
C GLU A 51 15.50 -2.77 -4.17
N GLU A 52 15.55 -1.60 -4.82
CA GLU A 52 14.38 -0.74 -5.03
C GLU A 52 13.30 -1.43 -5.85
N GLN A 53 13.69 -2.18 -6.89
CA GLN A 53 12.76 -2.97 -7.70
C GLN A 53 12.10 -4.09 -6.89
N MET A 54 12.87 -4.80 -6.04
CA MET A 54 12.34 -5.79 -5.11
C MET A 54 11.37 -5.16 -4.13
N LEU A 55 11.71 -4.00 -3.57
CA LEU A 55 10.85 -3.25 -2.64
C LEU A 55 9.52 -2.85 -3.31
N CYS A 56 9.58 -2.33 -4.54
CA CYS A 56 8.37 -2.02 -5.32
C CYS A 56 7.50 -3.26 -5.58
N ALA A 57 8.13 -4.39 -5.89
CA ALA A 57 7.40 -5.65 -6.10
C ALA A 57 6.71 -6.14 -4.83
N VAL A 58 7.37 -6.03 -3.68
CA VAL A 58 6.76 -6.38 -2.37
C VAL A 58 5.57 -5.47 -2.07
N VAL A 59 5.71 -4.15 -2.27
CA VAL A 59 4.64 -3.18 -2.05
C VAL A 59 3.44 -3.50 -2.95
N ALA A 60 3.67 -3.73 -4.25
CA ALA A 60 2.62 -4.12 -5.19
C ALA A 60 2.00 -5.48 -4.84
N GLY A 61 2.80 -6.44 -4.37
CA GLY A 61 2.32 -7.76 -3.97
C GLY A 61 1.53 -7.80 -2.67
N TRP A 62 1.61 -6.74 -1.86
CA TRP A 62 0.96 -6.65 -0.55
C TRP A 62 -0.15 -5.59 -0.46
N HIS A 63 -0.46 -4.89 -1.55
CA HIS A 63 -1.43 -3.78 -1.51
C HIS A 63 -2.84 -4.22 -1.05
N ASN A 64 -3.24 -5.46 -1.31
CA ASN A 64 -4.53 -6.00 -0.88
C ASN A 64 -4.41 -6.98 0.32
N GLY A 65 -3.29 -6.95 1.02
CA GLY A 65 -3.02 -7.76 2.22
C GLY A 65 -1.66 -8.43 2.21
N ILE A 66 -1.08 -8.65 3.40
CA ILE A 66 0.26 -9.24 3.52
C ILE A 66 0.21 -10.74 3.23
N SER A 67 0.84 -11.14 2.14
CA SER A 67 1.13 -12.55 1.83
C SER A 67 2.63 -12.81 1.91
N LYS A 68 3.09 -13.14 3.11
CA LYS A 68 4.54 -13.36 3.36
C LYS A 68 5.09 -14.60 2.63
N GLY A 69 4.25 -15.59 2.32
CA GLY A 69 4.69 -16.87 1.74
C GLY A 69 5.40 -16.71 0.40
N TYR A 70 4.84 -15.92 -0.50
CA TYR A 70 5.41 -15.71 -1.84
C TYR A 70 6.84 -15.14 -1.80
N PHE A 71 7.06 -14.09 -1.01
CA PHE A 71 8.37 -13.44 -0.94
C PHE A 71 9.36 -14.15 -0.02
N LYS A 72 8.86 -14.96 0.93
CA LYS A 72 9.69 -15.66 1.91
C LYS A 72 10.63 -16.69 1.27
N GLU A 73 10.21 -17.29 0.18
CA GLU A 73 10.95 -18.30 -0.57
C GLU A 73 11.56 -17.76 -1.88
N HIS A 74 11.36 -16.45 -2.15
CA HIS A 74 11.85 -15.85 -3.39
C HIS A 74 13.37 -15.68 -3.37
N VAL A 75 14.03 -15.98 -4.49
CA VAL A 75 15.51 -15.90 -4.61
C VAL A 75 16.07 -14.53 -4.29
N TYR A 76 15.31 -13.44 -4.56
CA TYR A 76 15.75 -12.07 -4.32
C TYR A 76 15.42 -11.55 -2.91
N ARG A 77 14.87 -12.39 -2.01
CA ARG A 77 14.51 -11.94 -0.65
C ARG A 77 15.68 -11.34 0.13
N THR A 78 16.90 -11.81 -0.17
CA THR A 78 18.14 -11.37 0.50
C THR A 78 18.60 -9.97 0.07
N LEU A 79 17.98 -9.37 -0.95
CA LEU A 79 18.20 -7.99 -1.33
C LEU A 79 17.63 -7.00 -0.31
N LEU A 80 16.66 -7.42 0.52
CA LEU A 80 16.01 -6.58 1.51
C LEU A 80 16.44 -6.99 2.92
N ASP A 81 16.84 -6.03 3.73
CA ASP A 81 17.08 -6.21 5.16
C ASP A 81 15.75 -6.12 5.95
N GLU A 82 15.81 -6.30 7.28
CA GLU A 82 14.63 -6.23 8.14
C GLU A 82 13.95 -4.85 8.13
N LYS A 83 14.72 -3.77 7.95
CA LYS A 83 14.19 -2.40 7.90
C LYS A 83 13.46 -2.16 6.58
N ASP A 84 13.95 -2.75 5.50
CA ASP A 84 13.32 -2.68 4.17
C ASP A 84 11.99 -3.40 4.17
N TRP A 85 11.88 -4.56 4.81
CA TRP A 85 10.63 -5.29 4.99
C TRP A 85 9.59 -4.47 5.76
N VAL A 86 9.99 -3.80 6.84
CA VAL A 86 9.11 -2.88 7.58
C VAL A 86 8.71 -1.68 6.73
N THR A 87 9.64 -1.15 5.94
CA THR A 87 9.39 -0.05 5.00
C THR A 87 8.40 -0.46 3.93
N ALA A 88 8.58 -1.64 3.32
CA ALA A 88 7.65 -2.21 2.35
C ALA A 88 6.24 -2.39 2.93
N GLU A 89 6.13 -2.91 4.16
CA GLU A 89 4.85 -3.10 4.84
C GLU A 89 4.12 -1.77 5.07
N ARG A 90 4.84 -0.72 5.48
CA ARG A 90 4.26 0.63 5.63
C ARG A 90 3.79 1.21 4.30
N MET A 91 4.59 1.05 3.25
CA MET A 91 4.23 1.53 1.91
C MET A 91 3.04 0.77 1.35
N ALA A 92 2.98 -0.55 1.51
CA ALA A 92 1.88 -1.39 1.08
C ALA A 92 0.56 -1.01 1.77
N LEU A 93 0.59 -0.75 3.08
CA LEU A 93 -0.59 -0.28 3.80
C LEU A 93 -1.05 1.10 3.32
N ILE A 94 -0.11 2.04 3.05
CA ILE A 94 -0.47 3.34 2.51
C ILE A 94 -1.12 3.20 1.13
N LEU A 95 -0.62 2.30 0.28
CA LEU A 95 -1.20 2.01 -1.02
C LEU A 95 -2.59 1.39 -0.88
N ALA A 96 -2.77 0.40 -0.01
CA ALA A 96 -4.06 -0.24 0.28
C ALA A 96 -5.11 0.75 0.78
N LEU A 97 -4.73 1.68 1.66
CA LEU A 97 -5.63 2.74 2.12
C LEU A 97 -5.98 3.71 0.99
N ALA A 98 -5.02 4.05 0.12
CA ALA A 98 -5.27 4.93 -1.02
C ALA A 98 -6.22 4.29 -2.04
N GLU A 99 -6.02 3.01 -2.36
CA GLU A 99 -6.89 2.23 -3.23
C GLU A 99 -8.32 2.10 -2.66
N SER A 100 -8.43 1.87 -1.35
CA SER A 100 -9.73 1.81 -0.67
C SER A 100 -10.56 3.08 -0.83
N LEU A 101 -9.93 4.25 -0.99
CA LEU A 101 -10.60 5.54 -1.15
C LEU A 101 -11.29 5.70 -2.52
N ASP A 102 -10.98 4.88 -3.49
CA ASP A 102 -11.63 4.86 -4.81
C ASP A 102 -11.97 3.42 -5.27
N TYR A 103 -12.25 2.54 -4.31
CA TYR A 103 -12.46 1.12 -4.56
C TYR A 103 -13.57 0.82 -5.57
N SER A 104 -14.60 1.65 -5.62
CA SER A 104 -15.69 1.53 -6.59
C SER A 104 -15.42 2.24 -7.91
N GLU A 105 -14.24 2.83 -8.10
CA GLU A 105 -13.83 3.62 -9.29
C GLU A 105 -14.84 4.73 -9.65
N SER A 106 -15.57 5.24 -8.65
CA SER A 106 -16.65 6.21 -8.86
C SER A 106 -16.31 7.63 -8.42
N ASN A 107 -15.05 7.87 -8.01
CA ASN A 107 -14.52 9.18 -7.61
C ASN A 107 -15.39 9.89 -6.54
N LYS A 108 -15.99 9.14 -5.61
CA LYS A 108 -16.85 9.70 -4.56
C LYS A 108 -16.06 10.44 -3.48
N VAL A 109 -14.84 10.02 -3.20
CA VAL A 109 -13.96 10.70 -2.26
C VAL A 109 -13.31 11.90 -2.94
N ARG A 110 -13.61 13.11 -2.46
CA ARG A 110 -13.11 14.37 -3.02
C ARG A 110 -11.81 14.84 -2.39
N SER A 111 -11.66 14.63 -1.10
CA SER A 111 -10.43 14.99 -0.40
C SER A 111 -10.23 14.14 0.84
N VAL A 112 -8.98 13.98 1.21
CA VAL A 112 -8.56 13.24 2.39
C VAL A 112 -7.54 14.08 3.16
N LEU A 113 -7.78 14.25 4.46
CA LEU A 113 -6.88 14.95 5.35
C LEU A 113 -6.42 14.03 6.49
N PRO A 114 -5.20 13.49 6.42
CA PRO A 114 -4.65 12.68 7.50
C PRO A 114 -4.16 13.57 8.65
N LYS A 115 -4.51 13.18 9.88
CA LYS A 115 -4.04 13.80 11.13
C LYS A 115 -3.42 12.73 12.02
N SER A 116 -2.39 13.10 12.77
CA SER A 116 -1.75 12.22 13.76
C SER A 116 -1.81 12.88 15.12
N GLU A 117 -2.51 12.26 16.04
CA GLU A 117 -2.56 12.62 17.45
C GLU A 117 -1.68 11.68 18.28
N SER A 118 -1.53 11.97 19.58
CA SER A 118 -0.69 11.15 20.47
C SER A 118 -1.15 9.70 20.54
N HIS A 119 -2.46 9.47 20.61
CA HIS A 119 -3.06 8.15 20.87
C HIS A 119 -3.83 7.56 19.68
N LYS A 120 -4.08 8.31 18.63
CA LYS A 120 -4.77 7.86 17.41
C LYS A 120 -4.27 8.57 16.16
N ALA A 121 -4.55 7.99 15.01
CA ALA A 121 -4.49 8.64 13.71
C ALA A 121 -5.91 8.86 13.19
N ILE A 122 -6.16 9.97 12.51
CA ILE A 122 -7.48 10.33 11.97
C ILE A 122 -7.34 10.51 10.47
N LEU A 123 -8.27 9.94 9.73
CA LEU A 123 -8.45 10.16 8.31
C LEU A 123 -9.78 10.88 8.10
N GLU A 124 -9.72 12.20 7.92
CA GLU A 124 -10.91 12.99 7.58
C GLU A 124 -11.15 12.88 6.08
N ILE A 125 -12.35 12.42 5.71
CA ILE A 125 -12.70 12.14 4.31
C ILE A 125 -13.91 13.00 3.95
N ASN A 126 -13.78 13.75 2.87
CA ASN A 126 -14.88 14.49 2.27
C ASN A 126 -15.40 13.68 1.07
N CYS A 127 -16.67 13.28 1.13
CA CYS A 127 -17.32 12.45 0.12
C CYS A 127 -18.46 13.21 -0.56
N GLU A 128 -18.66 12.89 -1.84
CA GLU A 128 -19.84 13.30 -2.59
C GLU A 128 -20.72 12.07 -2.88
N GLY A 129 -21.93 12.08 -2.32
CA GLY A 129 -22.82 10.94 -2.42
C GLY A 129 -22.47 9.79 -1.46
N ASN A 130 -22.89 8.58 -1.81
CA ASN A 130 -22.74 7.40 -0.95
C ASN A 130 -21.38 6.71 -1.21
N ALA A 131 -20.45 6.81 -0.26
CA ALA A 131 -19.13 6.19 -0.26
C ALA A 131 -19.05 4.97 0.67
N SER A 132 -20.15 4.24 0.87
CA SER A 132 -20.19 3.12 1.81
C SER A 132 -19.25 1.97 1.46
N ILE A 133 -18.96 1.75 0.18
CA ILE A 133 -18.03 0.72 -0.29
C ILE A 133 -16.60 1.10 0.08
N GLU A 134 -16.18 2.32 -0.20
CA GLU A 134 -14.87 2.86 0.14
C GLU A 134 -14.63 2.82 1.66
N LEU A 135 -15.64 3.23 2.44
CA LEU A 135 -15.56 3.19 3.90
C LEU A 135 -15.47 1.77 4.45
N TYR A 136 -16.23 0.84 3.89
CA TYR A 136 -16.15 -0.57 4.26
C TYR A 136 -14.74 -1.13 3.99
N GLN A 137 -14.14 -0.82 2.85
CA GLN A 137 -12.78 -1.25 2.52
C GLN A 137 -11.74 -0.66 3.49
N LEU A 138 -11.83 0.63 3.79
CA LEU A 138 -10.96 1.27 4.78
C LEU A 138 -11.04 0.62 6.17
N GLU A 139 -12.24 0.22 6.62
CA GLU A 139 -12.45 -0.46 7.89
C GLU A 139 -11.65 -1.78 7.96
N THR A 140 -11.55 -2.52 6.85
CA THR A 140 -10.81 -3.80 6.81
C THR A 140 -9.32 -3.64 7.14
N TYR A 141 -8.74 -2.46 6.89
CA TYR A 141 -7.32 -2.18 7.12
C TYR A 141 -6.99 -1.59 8.50
N LYS A 142 -7.99 -1.24 9.32
CA LYS A 142 -7.77 -0.65 10.65
C LYS A 142 -6.92 -1.53 11.57
N SER A 143 -7.16 -2.83 11.56
CA SER A 143 -6.39 -3.78 12.37
C SER A 143 -4.92 -3.83 11.95
N TRP A 144 -4.66 -3.87 10.64
CA TRP A 144 -3.31 -3.82 10.12
C TRP A 144 -2.63 -2.49 10.45
N PHE A 145 -3.34 -1.37 10.29
CA PHE A 145 -2.85 -0.05 10.66
C PHE A 145 -2.45 0.03 12.13
N ALA A 146 -3.33 -0.41 13.04
CA ALA A 146 -3.07 -0.36 14.48
C ALA A 146 -1.85 -1.20 14.87
N LYS A 147 -1.71 -2.40 14.28
CA LYS A 147 -0.56 -3.27 14.50
C LYS A 147 0.76 -2.64 14.03
N LEU A 148 0.75 -2.00 12.85
CA LEU A 148 1.97 -1.47 12.23
C LEU A 148 2.41 -0.14 12.83
N PHE A 149 1.47 0.73 13.20
CA PHE A 149 1.75 2.08 13.69
C PHE A 149 1.58 2.26 15.20
N GLY A 150 1.11 1.23 15.91
CA GLY A 150 0.96 1.24 17.37
C GLY A 150 -0.16 2.15 17.88
N LYS A 151 -1.08 2.60 17.01
CA LYS A 151 -2.25 3.40 17.37
C LYS A 151 -3.41 3.15 16.41
N PRO A 152 -4.67 3.27 16.90
CA PRO A 152 -5.84 3.05 16.06
C PRO A 152 -5.99 4.12 14.96
N LEU A 153 -6.62 3.72 13.86
CA LEU A 153 -7.09 4.60 12.79
C LEU A 153 -8.58 4.90 12.99
N GLU A 154 -8.90 6.18 13.09
CA GLU A 154 -10.27 6.69 13.10
C GLU A 154 -10.60 7.29 11.72
N ILE A 155 -11.76 6.96 11.17
CA ILE A 155 -12.25 7.50 9.90
C ILE A 155 -13.40 8.44 10.22
N VAL A 156 -13.29 9.68 9.76
CA VAL A 156 -14.29 10.75 9.97
C VAL A 156 -14.75 11.27 8.62
N ILE A 157 -16.05 11.19 8.38
CA ILE A 157 -16.69 11.74 7.18
C ILE A 157 -17.11 13.17 7.46
N LYS A 158 -16.86 14.06 6.50
CA LYS A 158 -17.28 15.47 6.52
C LYS A 158 -18.22 15.77 5.38
#